data_803316d795682050140354a1f6dfa373
#
_entry.id   803316d795682050140354a1f6dfa373
#
_cell.length_a   1.000
_cell.length_b   1.000
_cell.length_c   1.000
_cell.angle_alpha   90.00
_cell.angle_beta   90.00
_cell.angle_gamma   90.00
#
_symmetry.space_group_name_H-M   'P 1'
#
loop_
_entity.id
_entity.type
_entity.pdbx_description
1 polymer ?
#
loop_
_entity_poly.entity_id
_entity_poly.type
_entity_poly.pdbx_seq_one_letter_code
_entity_poly.pdbx_strand_id
1 'polypeptide(L)'
;NVSHDFRSPLTSIRGYLEAMLDGTIPAEMHEKYLNIVLNETDRLTKLTNGLLTLNNLNTKGMLLNKTHFDINQTIRNTVATCEGTCRKKNIVIELIVTGETLYVQADMEKIQQVLYNLIDNAIKFSHDNATIYIETTTKNEKVFVSVKDTGIGIPKDSIQKIWERFYKS
;
A
#
# COMPACT_ATOMS: atom_id res chain seq x y z
N ASN A 1 -5.92 8.65 -15.96
CA ASN A 1 -7.35 8.61 -16.31
C ASN A 1 -7.94 7.31 -15.79
N VAL A 2 -8.83 7.41 -14.79
CA VAL A 2 -9.42 6.26 -14.06
C VAL A 2 -9.96 5.19 -15.02
N SER A 3 -10.67 5.60 -16.07
CA SER A 3 -11.22 4.66 -17.06
C SER A 3 -10.14 3.86 -17.80
N HIS A 4 -8.99 4.44 -18.05
CA HIS A 4 -7.86 3.77 -18.69
C HIS A 4 -7.23 2.75 -17.72
N ASP A 5 -7.09 3.12 -16.44
CA ASP A 5 -6.49 2.26 -15.41
C ASP A 5 -7.34 1.02 -15.09
N PHE A 6 -8.65 1.07 -15.34
CA PHE A 6 -9.55 -0.08 -15.31
C PHE A 6 -9.55 -0.89 -16.60
N ARG A 7 -9.51 -0.22 -17.75
CA ARG A 7 -9.62 -0.89 -19.06
C ARG A 7 -8.39 -1.78 -19.34
N SER A 8 -7.19 -1.30 -19.00
CA SER A 8 -5.94 -2.04 -19.25
C SER A 8 -5.93 -3.43 -18.61
N PRO A 9 -6.11 -3.59 -17.29
CA PRO A 9 -6.12 -4.91 -16.66
C PRO A 9 -7.28 -5.79 -17.14
N LEU A 10 -8.47 -5.23 -17.38
CA LEU A 10 -9.61 -5.98 -17.92
C LEU A 10 -9.30 -6.54 -19.31
N THR A 11 -8.66 -5.77 -20.18
CA THR A 11 -8.25 -6.22 -21.52
C THR A 11 -7.22 -7.34 -21.42
N SER A 12 -6.25 -7.22 -20.50
CA SER A 12 -5.23 -8.28 -20.29
C SER A 12 -5.85 -9.56 -19.75
N ILE A 13 -6.70 -9.49 -18.73
CA ILE A 13 -7.41 -10.63 -18.15
C ILE A 13 -8.20 -11.35 -19.25
N ARG A 14 -9.02 -10.61 -19.99
CA ARG A 14 -9.84 -11.16 -21.06
C ARG A 14 -8.98 -11.81 -22.15
N GLY A 15 -7.94 -11.13 -22.64
CA GLY A 15 -7.09 -11.63 -23.71
C GLY A 15 -6.37 -12.93 -23.33
N TYR A 16 -5.86 -13.06 -22.11
CA TYR A 16 -5.23 -14.30 -21.66
C TYR A 16 -6.25 -15.44 -21.50
N LEU A 17 -7.44 -15.17 -21.00
CA LEU A 17 -8.49 -16.18 -20.87
C LEU A 17 -8.98 -16.65 -22.25
N GLU A 18 -9.19 -15.75 -23.21
CA GLU A 18 -9.56 -16.08 -24.59
C GLU A 18 -8.47 -16.93 -25.27
N ALA A 19 -7.19 -16.55 -25.11
CA ALA A 19 -6.05 -17.29 -25.68
C ALA A 19 -5.84 -18.68 -25.05
N MET A 20 -6.22 -18.88 -23.80
CA MET A 20 -6.25 -20.21 -23.17
C MET A 20 -7.42 -21.05 -23.69
N LEU A 21 -8.59 -20.44 -23.90
CA LEU A 21 -9.79 -21.15 -24.37
C LEU A 21 -9.67 -21.59 -25.83
N ASP A 22 -9.04 -20.79 -26.69
CA ASP A 22 -8.88 -21.10 -28.11
C ASP A 22 -7.62 -21.94 -28.42
N GLY A 23 -6.86 -22.29 -27.36
CA GLY A 23 -5.65 -23.10 -27.50
C GLY A 23 -4.41 -22.36 -28.00
N THR A 24 -4.46 -21.05 -28.19
CA THR A 24 -3.29 -20.22 -28.53
C THR A 24 -2.22 -20.31 -27.44
N ILE A 25 -2.64 -20.39 -26.16
CA ILE A 25 -1.75 -20.68 -25.03
C ILE A 25 -1.86 -22.16 -24.69
N PRO A 26 -0.74 -22.94 -24.88
CA PRO A 26 -0.73 -24.36 -24.54
C PRO A 26 -1.01 -24.62 -23.07
N ALA A 27 -1.60 -25.79 -22.75
CA ALA A 27 -2.00 -26.16 -21.39
C ALA A 27 -0.84 -26.09 -20.38
N GLU A 28 0.37 -26.43 -20.80
CA GLU A 28 1.58 -26.39 -19.96
C GLU A 28 1.94 -24.98 -19.49
N MET A 29 1.43 -23.95 -20.17
CA MET A 29 1.68 -22.56 -19.84
C MET A 29 0.50 -21.91 -19.07
N HIS A 30 -0.62 -22.60 -18.89
CA HIS A 30 -1.81 -22.05 -18.24
C HIS A 30 -1.52 -21.52 -16.84
N GLU A 31 -0.76 -22.25 -16.02
CA GLU A 31 -0.42 -21.81 -14.66
C GLU A 31 0.26 -20.43 -14.64
N LYS A 32 1.21 -20.22 -15.56
CA LYS A 32 1.91 -18.94 -15.70
C LYS A 32 0.94 -17.80 -16.02
N TYR A 33 0.07 -17.98 -16.98
CA TYR A 33 -0.86 -16.95 -17.43
C TYR A 33 -2.01 -16.75 -16.46
N LEU A 34 -2.48 -17.78 -15.76
CA LEU A 34 -3.44 -17.66 -14.67
C LEU A 34 -2.89 -16.83 -13.51
N ASN A 35 -1.60 -16.96 -13.18
CA ASN A 35 -0.95 -16.10 -12.19
C ASN A 35 -0.93 -14.63 -12.63
N ILE A 36 -0.76 -14.34 -13.93
CA ILE A 36 -0.87 -12.97 -14.45
C ILE A 36 -2.30 -12.45 -14.31
N VAL A 37 -3.30 -13.26 -14.66
CA VAL A 37 -4.73 -12.92 -14.50
C VAL A 37 -5.08 -12.62 -13.05
N LEU A 38 -4.60 -13.42 -12.11
CA LEU A 38 -4.78 -13.19 -10.67
C LEU A 38 -4.17 -11.85 -10.23
N ASN A 39 -2.95 -11.55 -10.65
CA ASN A 39 -2.29 -10.29 -10.32
C ASN A 39 -3.06 -9.06 -10.86
N GLU A 40 -3.59 -9.15 -12.09
CA GLU A 40 -4.41 -8.07 -12.66
C GLU A 40 -5.76 -7.92 -11.94
N THR A 41 -6.34 -9.04 -11.47
CA THR A 41 -7.57 -9.04 -10.65
C THR A 41 -7.33 -8.39 -9.30
N ASP A 42 -6.22 -8.69 -8.62
CA ASP A 42 -5.81 -8.04 -7.37
C ASP A 42 -5.60 -6.53 -7.56
N ARG A 43 -5.02 -6.15 -8.69
CA ARG A 43 -4.85 -4.75 -9.06
C ARG A 43 -6.17 -4.03 -9.21
N LEU A 44 -7.16 -4.65 -9.89
CA LEU A 44 -8.52 -4.12 -10.02
C LEU A 44 -9.21 -3.97 -8.67
N THR A 45 -9.08 -4.97 -7.80
CA THR A 45 -9.63 -4.94 -6.44
C THR A 45 -9.07 -3.76 -5.64
N LYS A 46 -7.75 -3.52 -5.70
CA LYS A 46 -7.11 -2.36 -5.05
C LYS A 46 -7.63 -1.04 -5.61
N LEU A 47 -7.78 -0.91 -6.94
CA LEU A 47 -8.33 0.28 -7.58
C LEU A 47 -9.77 0.55 -7.16
N THR A 48 -10.61 -0.47 -7.12
CA THR A 48 -12.03 -0.39 -6.71
C THR A 48 -12.16 0.05 -5.26
N ASN A 49 -11.40 -0.56 -4.36
CA ASN A 49 -11.38 -0.20 -2.94
C ASN A 49 -10.90 1.24 -2.72
N GLY A 50 -9.90 1.67 -3.47
CA GLY A 50 -9.44 3.05 -3.45
C GLY A 50 -10.52 4.04 -3.87
N LEU A 51 -11.27 3.74 -4.95
CA LEU A 51 -12.39 4.58 -5.41
C LEU A 51 -13.55 4.63 -4.41
N LEU A 52 -13.92 3.50 -3.82
CA LEU A 52 -14.97 3.43 -2.80
C LEU A 52 -14.59 4.25 -1.57
N THR A 53 -13.35 4.15 -1.12
CA THR A 53 -12.84 4.98 -0.01
C THR A 53 -12.95 6.46 -0.34
N LEU A 54 -12.54 6.88 -1.55
CA LEU A 54 -12.62 8.28 -1.98
C LEU A 54 -14.06 8.78 -2.12
N ASN A 55 -14.98 7.94 -2.58
CA ASN A 55 -16.39 8.30 -2.73
C ASN A 55 -17.07 8.49 -1.36
N ASN A 56 -16.75 7.64 -0.40
CA ASN A 56 -17.22 7.76 0.99
C ASN A 56 -16.69 9.02 1.68
N LEU A 57 -15.50 9.51 1.31
CA LEU A 57 -14.93 10.76 1.81
C LEU A 57 -15.67 12.00 1.28
N ASN A 58 -16.22 11.95 0.07
CA ASN A 58 -16.86 13.11 -0.59
C ASN A 58 -18.36 13.26 -0.25
N THR A 59 -19.06 12.17 0.09
CA THR A 59 -20.53 12.17 0.22
C THR A 59 -21.07 12.30 1.63
N LYS A 60 -20.27 11.96 2.63
CA LYS A 60 -20.66 12.12 4.04
C LYS A 60 -19.44 12.67 4.75
N GLY A 61 -19.46 13.91 5.22
CA GLY A 61 -18.37 14.43 6.05
C GLY A 61 -17.85 13.31 6.95
N MET A 62 -16.58 12.93 6.80
CA MET A 62 -15.99 11.71 7.38
C MET A 62 -16.17 11.75 8.90
N LEU A 63 -17.15 11.01 9.41
CA LEU A 63 -17.29 10.79 10.84
C LEU A 63 -16.13 9.88 11.27
N LEU A 64 -15.10 10.50 11.84
CA LEU A 64 -13.97 9.78 12.41
C LEU A 64 -14.41 9.14 13.73
N ASN A 65 -14.21 7.84 13.85
CA ASN A 65 -14.36 7.13 15.12
C ASN A 65 -13.08 7.28 15.95
N LYS A 66 -12.95 8.42 16.64
CA LYS A 66 -11.77 8.71 17.45
C LYS A 66 -11.80 7.90 18.73
N THR A 67 -10.77 7.08 18.92
CA THR A 67 -10.53 6.28 20.12
C THR A 67 -9.14 6.58 20.69
N HIS A 68 -8.93 6.28 21.96
CA HIS A 68 -7.60 6.27 22.59
C HIS A 68 -6.94 4.92 22.33
N PHE A 69 -5.75 4.92 21.71
CA PHE A 69 -5.01 3.68 21.45
C PHE A 69 -3.50 3.91 21.43
N ASP A 70 -2.74 2.84 21.62
CA ASP A 70 -1.27 2.85 21.54
C ASP A 70 -0.81 2.80 20.07
N ILE A 71 -0.21 3.89 19.58
CA ILE A 71 0.29 3.99 18.22
C ILE A 71 1.49 3.07 17.98
N ASN A 72 2.34 2.86 18.99
CA ASN A 72 3.48 1.94 18.89
C ASN A 72 3.02 0.50 18.65
N GLN A 73 1.96 0.07 19.34
CA GLN A 73 1.37 -1.24 19.12
C GLN A 73 0.72 -1.36 17.74
N THR A 74 0.04 -0.32 17.29
CA THR A 74 -0.57 -0.27 15.94
C THR A 74 0.49 -0.38 14.85
N ILE A 75 1.63 0.30 15.02
CA ILE A 75 2.78 0.19 14.11
C ILE A 75 3.32 -1.24 14.09
N ARG A 76 3.57 -1.84 15.27
CA ARG A 76 4.04 -3.24 15.37
C ARG A 76 3.12 -4.22 14.66
N ASN A 77 1.82 -4.10 14.89
CA ASN A 77 0.81 -4.95 14.24
C ASN A 77 0.80 -4.77 12.72
N THR A 78 0.92 -3.53 12.23
CA THR A 78 0.95 -3.25 10.79
C THR A 78 2.23 -3.82 10.15
N VAL A 79 3.39 -3.66 10.78
CA VAL A 79 4.66 -4.24 10.31
C VAL A 79 4.57 -5.76 10.21
N ALA A 80 3.98 -6.41 11.21
CA ALA A 80 3.80 -7.87 11.22
C ALA A 80 3.01 -8.37 9.99
N THR A 81 2.02 -7.60 9.51
CA THR A 81 1.28 -7.96 8.28
C THR A 81 2.11 -7.91 7.01
N CYS A 82 3.23 -7.18 7.03
CA CYS A 82 4.13 -6.99 5.88
C CYS A 82 5.32 -7.98 5.86
N GLU A 83 5.51 -8.80 6.90
CA GLU A 83 6.68 -9.71 7.02
C GLU A 83 6.87 -10.62 5.80
N GLY A 84 5.78 -11.18 5.26
CA GLY A 84 5.84 -12.07 4.10
C GLY A 84 6.42 -11.38 2.85
N THR A 85 6.07 -10.11 2.65
CA THR A 85 6.59 -9.31 1.52
C THR A 85 8.03 -8.88 1.78
N CYS A 86 8.37 -8.51 3.01
CA CYS A 86 9.74 -8.18 3.40
C CYS A 86 10.70 -9.35 3.19
N ARG A 87 10.30 -10.57 3.57
CA ARG A 87 11.12 -11.79 3.36
C ARG A 87 11.44 -12.03 1.89
N LYS A 88 10.50 -11.81 0.97
CA LYS A 88 10.73 -12.01 -0.48
C LYS A 88 11.82 -11.11 -1.04
N LYS A 89 12.01 -9.93 -0.48
CA LYS A 89 13.02 -8.94 -0.88
C LYS A 89 14.20 -8.84 0.08
N ASN A 90 14.21 -9.67 1.14
CA ASN A 90 15.19 -9.61 2.23
C ASN A 90 15.29 -8.20 2.86
N ILE A 91 14.15 -7.51 3.00
CA ILE A 91 14.06 -6.19 3.60
C ILE A 91 13.95 -6.32 5.12
N VAL A 92 14.69 -5.51 5.84
CA VAL A 92 14.62 -5.36 7.30
C VAL A 92 13.82 -4.09 7.64
N ILE A 93 12.89 -4.19 8.58
CA ILE A 93 12.20 -3.00 9.14
C ILE A 93 12.72 -2.79 10.56
N GLU A 94 13.32 -1.63 10.79
CA GLU A 94 13.79 -1.19 12.11
C GLU A 94 12.79 -0.21 12.72
N LEU A 95 12.36 -0.51 13.96
CA LEU A 95 11.43 0.33 14.72
C LEU A 95 12.18 1.13 15.78
N ILE A 96 12.15 2.46 15.68
CA ILE A 96 12.75 3.41 16.62
C ILE A 96 11.59 4.18 17.27
N VAL A 97 11.01 3.61 18.31
CA VAL A 97 9.78 4.14 18.91
C VAL A 97 10.04 4.86 20.24
N THR A 98 9.33 5.95 20.48
CA THR A 98 9.38 6.72 21.71
C THR A 98 8.61 5.99 22.82
N GLY A 99 9.33 5.56 23.86
CA GLY A 99 8.75 4.87 25.02
C GLY A 99 8.27 3.46 24.70
N GLU A 100 7.77 2.77 25.73
CA GLU A 100 7.19 1.44 25.58
C GLU A 100 5.80 1.51 24.95
N THR A 101 5.00 2.46 25.42
CA THR A 101 3.65 2.78 24.92
C THR A 101 3.56 4.26 24.57
N LEU A 102 2.78 4.60 23.55
CA LEU A 102 2.54 5.97 23.13
C LEU A 102 1.07 6.13 22.70
N TYR A 103 0.26 6.72 23.58
CA TYR A 103 -1.18 6.86 23.35
C TYR A 103 -1.51 8.08 22.51
N VAL A 104 -2.43 7.91 21.56
CA VAL A 104 -2.97 8.96 20.70
C VAL A 104 -4.49 8.88 20.66
N GLN A 105 -5.14 10.01 20.35
CA GLN A 105 -6.58 10.09 20.12
C GLN A 105 -6.84 10.30 18.63
N ALA A 106 -7.19 9.22 17.91
CA ALA A 106 -7.45 9.24 16.48
C ALA A 106 -8.38 8.08 16.09
N ASP A 107 -8.74 8.00 14.82
CA ASP A 107 -9.40 6.83 14.24
C ASP A 107 -8.35 5.77 13.95
N MET A 108 -8.29 4.74 14.80
CA MET A 108 -7.27 3.69 14.73
C MET A 108 -7.24 2.97 13.37
N GLU A 109 -8.42 2.66 12.81
CA GLU A 109 -8.50 1.95 11.53
C GLU A 109 -7.94 2.80 10.38
N LYS A 110 -8.23 4.11 10.39
CA LYS A 110 -7.73 5.04 9.37
C LYS A 110 -6.23 5.28 9.51
N ILE A 111 -5.73 5.39 10.74
CA ILE A 111 -4.29 5.49 10.99
C ILE A 111 -3.58 4.21 10.54
N GLN A 112 -4.12 3.03 10.87
CA GLN A 112 -3.56 1.75 10.44
C GLN A 112 -3.52 1.64 8.91
N GLN A 113 -4.57 2.10 8.21
CA GLN A 113 -4.62 2.14 6.75
C GLN A 113 -3.52 3.05 6.16
N VAL A 114 -3.30 4.24 6.76
CA VAL A 114 -2.22 5.16 6.35
C VAL A 114 -0.86 4.52 6.55
N LEU A 115 -0.62 3.93 7.71
CA LEU A 115 0.63 3.24 8.02
C LEU A 115 0.91 2.09 7.04
N TYR A 116 -0.10 1.25 6.79
CA TYR A 116 0.02 0.16 5.83
C TYR A 116 0.40 0.68 4.44
N ASN A 117 -0.26 1.73 3.94
CA ASN A 117 0.03 2.30 2.63
C ASN A 117 1.46 2.86 2.54
N LEU A 118 1.95 3.53 3.59
CA LEU A 118 3.31 4.06 3.63
C LEU A 118 4.34 2.94 3.67
N ILE A 119 4.12 1.91 4.49
CA ILE A 119 5.01 0.76 4.63
C ILE A 119 5.02 -0.07 3.34
N ASP A 120 3.86 -0.36 2.74
CA ASP A 120 3.76 -1.09 1.46
C ASP A 120 4.50 -0.35 0.34
N ASN A 121 4.36 0.98 0.26
CA ASN A 121 5.12 1.80 -0.69
C ASN A 121 6.62 1.73 -0.41
N ALA A 122 7.05 1.87 0.84
CA ALA A 122 8.45 1.78 1.22
C ALA A 122 9.06 0.42 0.80
N ILE A 123 8.36 -0.70 1.05
CA ILE A 123 8.79 -2.05 0.65
C ILE A 123 8.83 -2.17 -0.88
N LYS A 124 7.80 -1.69 -1.56
CA LYS A 124 7.67 -1.81 -3.01
C LYS A 124 8.79 -1.08 -3.76
N PHE A 125 9.14 0.12 -3.34
CA PHE A 125 10.11 0.99 -4.02
C PHE A 125 11.53 0.87 -3.47
N SER A 126 11.74 0.13 -2.38
CA SER A 126 13.08 -0.21 -1.90
C SER A 126 13.73 -1.30 -2.75
N HIS A 127 15.06 -1.26 -2.78
CA HIS A 127 15.88 -2.33 -3.35
C HIS A 127 15.86 -3.57 -2.46
N ASP A 128 16.24 -4.71 -3.01
CA ASP A 128 16.44 -5.92 -2.23
C ASP A 128 17.57 -5.71 -1.19
N ASN A 129 17.45 -6.34 -0.04
CA ASN A 129 18.36 -6.20 1.12
C ASN A 129 18.38 -4.79 1.74
N ALA A 130 17.36 -3.97 1.50
CA ALA A 130 17.27 -2.63 2.08
C ALA A 130 16.80 -2.67 3.55
N THR A 131 17.04 -1.57 4.26
CA THR A 131 16.47 -1.32 5.59
C THR A 131 15.47 -0.17 5.51
N ILE A 132 14.28 -0.38 6.09
CA ILE A 132 13.25 0.65 6.24
C ILE A 132 13.20 1.02 7.72
N TYR A 133 13.26 2.31 8.03
CA TYR A 133 13.18 2.83 9.39
C TYR A 133 11.78 3.40 9.64
N ILE A 134 11.17 2.99 10.77
CA ILE A 134 9.91 3.57 11.24
C ILE A 134 10.18 4.18 12.60
N GLU A 135 10.00 5.49 12.71
CA GLU A 135 10.32 6.25 13.91
C GLU A 135 9.08 6.93 14.46
N THR A 136 8.94 6.95 15.79
CA THR A 136 7.96 7.79 16.47
C THR A 136 8.67 8.83 17.33
N THR A 137 8.24 10.08 17.23
CA THR A 137 8.72 11.18 18.08
C THR A 137 7.56 12.01 18.60
N THR A 138 7.78 12.68 19.73
CA THR A 138 6.78 13.58 20.32
C THR A 138 7.34 15.01 20.35
N LYS A 139 6.53 15.97 19.89
CA LYS A 139 6.87 17.40 19.97
C LYS A 139 5.60 18.22 20.07
N ASN A 140 5.55 19.14 21.04
CA ASN A 140 4.41 20.04 21.24
C ASN A 140 3.05 19.29 21.30
N GLU A 141 2.98 18.28 22.16
CA GLU A 141 1.79 17.42 22.34
C GLU A 141 1.31 16.70 21.06
N LYS A 142 2.14 16.65 20.05
CA LYS A 142 1.87 15.92 18.81
C LYS A 142 2.81 14.74 18.68
N VAL A 143 2.27 13.64 18.15
CA VAL A 143 3.05 12.47 17.78
C VAL A 143 3.34 12.54 16.28
N PHE A 144 4.60 12.37 15.94
CA PHE A 144 5.07 12.25 14.56
C PHE A 144 5.49 10.81 14.31
N VAL A 145 5.02 10.25 13.21
CA VAL A 145 5.45 8.94 12.72
C VAL A 145 6.15 9.14 11.39
N SER A 146 7.37 8.67 11.28
CA SER A 146 8.19 8.72 10.07
C SER A 146 8.40 7.32 9.52
N VAL A 147 8.23 7.15 8.21
CA VAL A 147 8.61 5.93 7.48
C VAL A 147 9.67 6.35 6.45
N LYS A 148 10.90 5.85 6.62
CA LYS A 148 12.04 6.20 5.79
C LYS A 148 12.54 4.97 5.07
N ASP A 149 12.57 5.02 3.76
CA ASP A 149 13.17 4.02 2.89
C ASP A 149 14.45 4.54 2.22
N THR A 150 15.21 3.63 1.63
CA THR A 150 16.40 3.90 0.82
C THR A 150 16.19 3.46 -0.63
N GLY A 151 14.97 3.60 -1.13
CA GLY A 151 14.57 3.17 -2.45
C GLY A 151 14.93 4.16 -3.55
N ILE A 152 14.23 4.04 -4.68
CA ILE A 152 14.47 4.85 -5.88
C ILE A 152 14.20 6.35 -5.69
N GLY A 153 13.55 6.72 -4.58
CA GLY A 153 13.15 8.09 -4.29
C GLY A 153 12.03 8.61 -5.20
N ILE A 154 11.68 9.88 -4.99
CA ILE A 154 10.64 10.57 -5.78
C ILE A 154 11.33 11.73 -6.52
N PRO A 155 11.19 11.80 -7.87
CA PRO A 155 11.70 12.92 -8.64
C PRO A 155 11.15 14.25 -8.12
N LYS A 156 12.00 15.31 -8.08
CA LYS A 156 11.61 16.61 -7.53
C LYS A 156 10.32 17.17 -8.17
N ASP A 157 10.18 17.02 -9.47
CA ASP A 157 9.02 17.50 -10.24
C ASP A 157 7.74 16.69 -9.94
N SER A 158 7.88 15.53 -9.33
CA SER A 158 6.79 14.63 -8.95
C SER A 158 6.30 14.87 -7.51
N ILE A 159 7.13 15.44 -6.64
CA ILE A 159 6.82 15.61 -5.20
C ILE A 159 5.50 16.36 -4.97
N GLN A 160 5.21 17.38 -5.74
CA GLN A 160 3.95 18.13 -5.61
C GLN A 160 2.76 17.35 -6.13
N LYS A 161 2.98 16.43 -7.09
CA LYS A 161 1.94 15.66 -7.78
C LYS A 161 1.58 14.36 -7.08
N ILE A 162 2.43 13.84 -6.17
CA ILE A 162 2.13 12.59 -5.43
C ILE A 162 0.86 12.66 -4.58
N TRP A 163 0.39 13.86 -4.26
CA TRP A 163 -0.86 14.10 -3.55
C TRP A 163 -2.08 14.19 -4.49
N GLU A 164 -1.84 14.23 -5.82
CA GLU A 164 -2.92 14.19 -6.79
C GLU A 164 -3.46 12.75 -6.90
N ARG A 165 -4.77 12.66 -7.13
CA ARG A 165 -5.45 11.38 -7.27
C ARG A 165 -4.92 10.61 -8.48
N PHE A 166 -4.57 9.33 -8.29
CA PHE A 166 -4.10 8.43 -9.36
C PHE A 166 -2.77 8.83 -10.02
N TYR A 167 -1.99 9.72 -9.40
CA TYR A 167 -0.64 9.99 -9.87
C TYR A 167 0.26 8.77 -9.63
N LYS A 168 0.98 8.36 -10.68
CA LYS A 168 2.05 7.35 -10.63
C LYS A 168 3.28 7.99 -11.22
N SER A 169 4.35 8.04 -10.48
CA SER A 169 5.68 8.44 -10.96
C SER A 169 6.35 7.31 -11.73
#